data_515e0ea20b33484a9957e1a60b8c6cff
#
_entry.id   515e0ea20b33484a9957e1a60b8c6cff
#
_cell.length_a   1.000
_cell.length_b   1.000
_cell.length_c   1.000
_cell.angle_alpha   90.00
_cell.angle_beta   90.00
_cell.angle_gamma   90.00
#
_symmetry.space_group_name_H-M   'P 1'
#
loop_
_entity.id
_entity.type
_entity.pdbx_description
1 polymer ?
#
loop_
_entity_poly.entity_id
_entity_poly.type
_entity_poly.pdbx_seq_one_letter_code
_entity_poly.pdbx_strand_id
1 'polypeptide(L)'
;MPSSYLCDHIKNSIKNGRALDFGCGKLRYSEQLVNKFEAVTFLDSRKQLERVQIIRGVQTTIPEYVANNYKNANVVPFESIDKITSLYDFILCANVLSAIPCKSTIYKIISAIRELLKSDGEAMIVNQYKSSYFKKYESGIKHLHGYIYQNSRNASYYGLLDENTVSEICLDNKLAIIKSWSKAG
;
A
#
# COMPACT_ATOMS: atom_id res chain seq x y z
N MET A 1 -6.60 -13.02 -3.13
CA MET A 1 -5.27 -13.51 -3.58
C MET A 1 -4.42 -12.32 -4.02
N PRO A 2 -3.08 -12.40 -4.01
CA PRO A 2 -2.21 -11.40 -4.62
C PRO A 2 -2.48 -11.28 -6.12
N SER A 3 -2.29 -10.09 -6.69
CA SER A 3 -2.32 -9.91 -8.14
C SER A 3 -1.08 -10.55 -8.75
N SER A 4 -1.24 -11.47 -9.71
CA SER A 4 -0.12 -12.10 -10.42
C SER A 4 0.75 -11.04 -11.09
N TYR A 5 0.12 -10.04 -11.71
CA TYR A 5 0.81 -8.93 -12.36
C TYR A 5 1.74 -8.15 -11.40
N LEU A 6 1.27 -7.85 -10.18
CA LEU A 6 2.12 -7.20 -9.18
C LEU A 6 3.25 -8.12 -8.70
N CYS A 7 2.95 -9.40 -8.50
CA CYS A 7 3.97 -10.37 -8.12
C CYS A 7 5.09 -10.47 -9.18
N ASP A 8 4.70 -10.51 -10.46
CA ASP A 8 5.66 -10.55 -11.58
C ASP A 8 6.47 -9.26 -11.67
N HIS A 9 5.83 -8.09 -11.45
CA HIS A 9 6.53 -6.82 -11.45
C HIS A 9 7.56 -6.73 -10.31
N ILE A 10 7.19 -7.11 -9.09
CA ILE A 10 8.10 -7.15 -7.94
C ILE A 10 9.28 -8.08 -8.24
N LYS A 11 9.00 -9.31 -8.73
CA LYS A 11 10.02 -10.30 -9.06
C LYS A 11 11.01 -9.80 -10.12
N ASN A 12 10.51 -9.10 -11.13
CA ASN A 12 11.30 -8.62 -12.27
C ASN A 12 11.88 -7.20 -12.06
N SER A 13 11.65 -6.56 -10.91
CA SER A 13 12.26 -5.28 -10.60
C SER A 13 13.80 -5.38 -10.66
N ILE A 14 14.44 -4.36 -11.22
CA ILE A 14 15.92 -4.24 -11.21
C ILE A 14 16.46 -3.86 -9.83
N LYS A 15 15.58 -3.40 -8.92
CA LYS A 15 15.94 -3.06 -7.54
C LYS A 15 16.00 -4.31 -6.68
N ASN A 16 16.94 -4.36 -5.75
CA ASN A 16 17.18 -5.53 -4.87
C ASN A 16 17.58 -5.20 -3.43
N GLY A 17 17.89 -3.94 -3.11
CA GLY A 17 18.32 -3.52 -1.77
C GLY A 17 17.19 -3.51 -0.74
N ARG A 18 16.75 -2.33 -0.30
CA ARG A 18 15.73 -2.16 0.74
C ARG A 18 14.34 -1.91 0.14
N ALA A 19 13.33 -2.64 0.61
CA ALA A 19 11.95 -2.41 0.21
C ALA A 19 11.06 -2.00 1.38
N LEU A 20 10.03 -1.19 1.10
CA LEU A 20 8.97 -0.81 2.00
C LEU A 20 7.61 -1.24 1.44
N ASP A 21 6.84 -2.00 2.21
CA ASP A 21 5.42 -2.24 1.93
C ASP A 21 4.59 -1.22 2.72
N PHE A 22 4.20 -0.16 2.05
CA PHE A 22 3.46 0.95 2.64
C PHE A 22 1.97 0.64 2.69
N GLY A 23 1.45 0.35 3.88
CA GLY A 23 0.11 -0.17 4.08
C GLY A 23 0.02 -1.67 3.82
N CYS A 24 0.86 -2.44 4.53
CA CYS A 24 1.07 -3.87 4.30
C CYS A 24 -0.17 -4.75 4.53
N GLY A 25 -1.18 -4.22 5.23
CA GLY A 25 -2.47 -4.89 5.46
C GLY A 25 -2.31 -6.25 6.15
N LYS A 26 -2.65 -7.32 5.42
CA LYS A 26 -2.48 -8.72 5.85
C LYS A 26 -1.26 -9.40 5.20
N LEU A 27 -0.22 -8.64 4.90
CA LEU A 27 1.02 -9.16 4.29
C LEU A 27 0.80 -9.86 2.94
N ARG A 28 -0.06 -9.27 2.09
CA ARG A 28 -0.47 -9.88 0.82
C ARG A 28 0.71 -10.16 -0.11
N TYR A 29 1.69 -9.26 -0.15
CA TYR A 29 2.86 -9.32 -1.04
C TYR A 29 4.17 -9.64 -0.30
N SER A 30 4.11 -10.01 0.97
CA SER A 30 5.30 -10.19 1.81
C SER A 30 6.29 -11.20 1.26
N GLU A 31 5.83 -12.37 0.78
CA GLU A 31 6.74 -13.38 0.23
C GLU A 31 7.51 -12.89 -0.99
N GLN A 32 6.81 -12.17 -1.90
CA GLN A 32 7.46 -11.61 -3.08
C GLN A 32 8.54 -10.60 -2.69
N LEU A 33 8.24 -9.75 -1.70
CA LEU A 33 9.17 -8.73 -1.23
C LEU A 33 10.35 -9.35 -0.49
N VAL A 34 10.13 -10.24 0.48
CA VAL A 34 11.24 -10.82 1.27
C VAL A 34 12.15 -11.74 0.45
N ASN A 35 11.61 -12.37 -0.60
CA ASN A 35 12.41 -13.20 -1.50
C ASN A 35 13.19 -12.38 -2.53
N LYS A 36 12.78 -11.13 -2.79
CA LYS A 36 13.39 -10.26 -3.81
C LYS A 36 14.40 -9.29 -3.22
N PHE A 37 14.12 -8.73 -2.06
CA PHE A 37 14.88 -7.62 -1.47
C PHE A 37 15.72 -8.08 -0.28
N GLU A 38 16.89 -7.46 -0.09
CA GLU A 38 17.82 -7.75 1.00
C GLU A 38 17.21 -7.44 2.37
N ALA A 39 16.43 -6.36 2.47
CA ALA A 39 15.73 -5.98 3.68
C ALA A 39 14.35 -5.41 3.36
N VAL A 40 13.33 -5.80 4.14
CA VAL A 40 11.95 -5.36 3.93
C VAL A 40 11.39 -4.74 5.21
N THR A 41 10.75 -3.58 5.06
CA THR A 41 9.98 -2.95 6.14
C THR A 41 8.49 -3.06 5.80
N PHE A 42 7.69 -3.60 6.71
CA PHE A 42 6.24 -3.60 6.63
C PHE A 42 5.69 -2.47 7.48
N LEU A 43 4.96 -1.55 6.86
CA LEU A 43 4.42 -0.36 7.51
C LEU A 43 2.89 -0.35 7.40
N ASP A 44 2.22 -0.15 8.54
CA ASP A 44 0.77 0.08 8.61
C ASP A 44 0.43 0.84 9.90
N SER A 45 -0.82 1.24 10.07
CA SER A 45 -1.30 1.83 11.32
C SER A 45 -1.10 0.86 12.49
N ARG A 46 -0.79 1.38 13.67
CA ARG A 46 -0.63 0.58 14.89
C ARG A 46 -1.84 -0.34 15.11
N LYS A 47 -3.05 0.20 14.92
CA LYS A 47 -4.30 -0.57 15.02
C LYS A 47 -4.33 -1.79 14.08
N GLN A 48 -3.85 -1.67 12.85
CA GLN A 48 -3.79 -2.79 11.90
C GLN A 48 -2.70 -3.79 12.27
N LEU A 49 -1.56 -3.31 12.72
CA LEU A 49 -0.42 -4.16 13.08
C LEU A 49 -0.69 -5.03 14.30
N GLU A 50 -1.25 -4.44 15.36
CA GLU A 50 -1.49 -5.10 16.65
C GLU A 50 -2.77 -5.93 16.68
N ARG A 51 -3.62 -5.81 15.67
CA ARG A 51 -4.87 -6.58 15.59
C ARG A 51 -4.58 -8.06 15.38
N VAL A 52 -5.10 -8.91 16.28
CA VAL A 52 -5.11 -10.36 16.08
C VAL A 52 -6.01 -10.70 14.89
N GLN A 53 -5.46 -11.40 13.94
CA GLN A 53 -6.13 -11.74 12.68
C GLN A 53 -5.56 -13.04 12.09
N ILE A 54 -6.28 -13.63 11.13
CA ILE A 54 -5.77 -14.80 10.42
C ILE A 54 -4.87 -14.34 9.28
N ILE A 55 -3.59 -14.71 9.36
CA ILE A 55 -2.56 -14.49 8.33
C ILE A 55 -2.09 -15.86 7.85
N ARG A 56 -2.40 -16.21 6.60
CA ARG A 56 -2.03 -17.51 5.99
C ARG A 56 -2.40 -18.72 6.84
N GLY A 57 -3.59 -18.69 7.45
CA GLY A 57 -4.10 -19.77 8.30
C GLY A 57 -3.67 -19.71 9.76
N VAL A 58 -2.78 -18.79 10.14
CA VAL A 58 -2.32 -18.64 11.53
C VAL A 58 -3.00 -17.44 12.18
N GLN A 59 -3.55 -17.63 13.38
CA GLN A 59 -4.12 -16.54 14.18
C GLN A 59 -3.00 -15.83 14.94
N THR A 60 -2.68 -14.60 14.55
CA THR A 60 -1.50 -13.86 15.03
C THR A 60 -1.64 -12.36 14.76
N THR A 61 -0.68 -11.57 15.23
CA THR A 61 -0.48 -10.17 14.85
C THR A 61 0.54 -10.05 13.69
N ILE A 62 0.59 -8.90 13.02
CA ILE A 62 1.58 -8.68 11.95
C ILE A 62 3.03 -8.77 12.50
N PRO A 63 3.40 -8.09 13.60
CA PRO A 63 4.76 -8.18 14.14
C PRO A 63 5.18 -9.60 14.51
N GLU A 64 4.30 -10.37 15.18
CA GLU A 64 4.58 -11.76 15.54
C GLU A 64 4.78 -12.65 14.31
N TYR A 65 3.90 -12.49 13.30
CA TYR A 65 4.01 -13.26 12.07
C TYR A 65 5.33 -12.97 11.35
N VAL A 66 5.69 -11.68 11.21
CA VAL A 66 6.93 -11.27 10.55
C VAL A 66 8.15 -11.78 11.30
N ALA A 67 8.21 -11.61 12.63
CA ALA A 67 9.34 -12.06 13.45
C ALA A 67 9.56 -13.57 13.35
N ASN A 68 8.49 -14.36 13.26
CA ASN A 68 8.57 -15.82 13.20
C ASN A 68 8.89 -16.38 11.81
N ASN A 69 8.61 -15.62 10.74
CA ASN A 69 8.68 -16.16 9.38
C ASN A 69 9.71 -15.48 8.46
N TYR A 70 10.15 -14.24 8.77
CA TYR A 70 11.03 -13.49 7.88
C TYR A 70 12.25 -12.93 8.61
N LYS A 71 13.44 -13.43 8.27
CA LYS A 71 14.72 -13.01 8.91
C LYS A 71 15.20 -11.63 8.45
N ASN A 72 14.82 -11.22 7.24
CA ASN A 72 15.24 -9.97 6.61
C ASN A 72 14.15 -8.91 6.65
N ALA A 73 13.18 -9.02 7.55
CA ALA A 73 12.07 -8.08 7.60
C ALA A 73 11.83 -7.54 9.01
N ASN A 74 11.31 -6.31 9.07
CA ASN A 74 10.86 -5.64 10.29
C ASN A 74 9.50 -4.97 10.08
N VAL A 75 8.86 -4.58 11.17
CA VAL A 75 7.55 -3.91 11.17
C VAL A 75 7.65 -2.55 11.84
N VAL A 76 7.09 -1.54 11.21
CA VAL A 76 7.08 -0.15 11.74
C VAL A 76 5.65 0.37 11.72
N PRO A 77 5.12 0.90 12.83
CA PRO A 77 3.82 1.58 12.82
C PRO A 77 3.91 2.92 12.08
N PHE A 78 2.87 3.24 11.31
CA PHE A 78 2.78 4.49 10.54
C PHE A 78 2.96 5.74 11.43
N GLU A 79 2.52 5.67 12.66
CA GLU A 79 2.67 6.73 13.67
C GLU A 79 4.14 7.01 14.07
N SER A 80 5.06 6.17 13.61
CA SER A 80 6.51 6.33 13.81
C SER A 80 7.27 6.52 12.50
N ILE A 81 6.59 6.91 11.42
CA ILE A 81 7.19 7.05 10.09
C ILE A 81 8.32 8.09 10.07
N ASP A 82 8.19 9.13 10.87
CA ASP A 82 9.19 10.19 11.07
C ASP A 82 10.52 9.70 11.70
N LYS A 83 10.50 8.53 12.33
CA LYS A 83 11.68 7.88 12.91
C LYS A 83 12.43 7.00 11.90
N ILE A 84 11.89 6.80 10.72
CA ILE A 84 12.57 6.04 9.68
C ILE A 84 13.63 6.92 9.04
N THR A 85 14.89 6.59 9.29
CA THR A 85 16.06 7.30 8.72
C THR A 85 16.62 6.65 7.47
N SER A 86 16.19 5.42 7.18
CA SER A 86 16.67 4.65 6.02
C SER A 86 15.85 4.99 4.79
N LEU A 87 16.53 5.15 3.65
CA LEU A 87 15.88 5.27 2.34
C LEU A 87 15.71 3.90 1.69
N TYR A 88 14.70 3.78 0.82
CA TYR A 88 14.32 2.55 0.16
C TYR A 88 14.61 2.59 -1.33
N ASP A 89 15.04 1.45 -1.87
CA ASP A 89 15.22 1.23 -3.31
C ASP A 89 13.89 0.98 -4.00
N PHE A 90 12.93 0.39 -3.26
CA PHE A 90 11.60 0.07 -3.75
C PHE A 90 10.53 0.31 -2.69
N ILE A 91 9.44 0.99 -3.06
CA ILE A 91 8.28 1.17 -2.19
C ILE A 91 7.03 0.64 -2.90
N LEU A 92 6.35 -0.32 -2.28
CA LEU A 92 5.02 -0.77 -2.70
C LEU A 92 3.95 -0.04 -1.88
N CYS A 93 2.98 0.57 -2.56
CA CYS A 93 1.79 1.17 -1.94
C CYS A 93 0.54 0.62 -2.67
N ALA A 94 -0.01 -0.50 -2.19
CA ALA A 94 -1.06 -1.23 -2.89
C ALA A 94 -2.41 -1.15 -2.17
N ASN A 95 -3.40 -0.53 -2.80
CA ASN A 95 -4.77 -0.33 -2.31
C ASN A 95 -4.88 0.50 -1.01
N VAL A 96 -3.92 1.36 -0.76
CA VAL A 96 -3.91 2.26 0.41
C VAL A 96 -4.70 3.51 0.12
N LEU A 97 -4.39 4.23 -0.95
CA LEU A 97 -4.99 5.53 -1.25
C LEU A 97 -6.50 5.43 -1.44
N SER A 98 -6.98 4.34 -2.01
CA SER A 98 -8.40 4.07 -2.19
C SER A 98 -9.19 3.84 -0.89
N ALA A 99 -8.50 3.59 0.23
CA ALA A 99 -9.12 3.45 1.55
C ALA A 99 -9.14 4.75 2.37
N ILE A 100 -8.54 5.85 1.86
CA ILE A 100 -8.37 7.11 2.60
C ILE A 100 -9.41 8.14 2.18
N PRO A 101 -10.36 8.52 3.06
CA PRO A 101 -11.43 9.47 2.75
C PRO A 101 -11.01 10.95 2.94
N CYS A 102 -9.72 11.25 2.95
CA CYS A 102 -9.21 12.58 3.24
C CYS A 102 -8.09 12.97 2.27
N LYS A 103 -8.31 14.03 1.49
CA LYS A 103 -7.35 14.52 0.50
C LYS A 103 -5.98 14.84 1.12
N SER A 104 -5.96 15.57 2.23
CA SER A 104 -4.71 15.95 2.89
C SER A 104 -3.90 14.74 3.38
N THR A 105 -4.59 13.67 3.81
CA THR A 105 -3.93 12.41 4.22
C THR A 105 -3.34 11.69 3.00
N ILE A 106 -4.04 11.65 1.87
CA ILE A 106 -3.50 11.09 0.62
C ILE A 106 -2.21 11.81 0.21
N TYR A 107 -2.21 13.15 0.24
CA TYR A 107 -1.03 13.96 -0.09
C TYR A 107 0.12 13.73 0.89
N LYS A 108 -0.16 13.63 2.21
CA LYS A 108 0.85 13.28 3.21
C LYS A 108 1.48 11.90 2.95
N ILE A 109 0.69 10.91 2.57
CA ILE A 109 1.19 9.57 2.22
C ILE A 109 2.13 9.64 1.03
N ILE A 110 1.76 10.33 -0.04
CA ILE A 110 2.60 10.46 -1.24
C ILE A 110 3.87 11.26 -0.94
N SER A 111 3.80 12.34 -0.13
CA SER A 111 4.98 13.06 0.33
C SER A 111 5.92 12.17 1.14
N ALA A 112 5.38 11.37 2.06
CA ALA A 112 6.17 10.43 2.83
C ALA A 112 6.84 9.36 1.95
N ILE A 113 6.14 8.83 0.95
CA ILE A 113 6.72 7.91 -0.03
C ILE A 113 7.90 8.57 -0.74
N ARG A 114 7.74 9.81 -1.21
CA ARG A 114 8.82 10.56 -1.87
C ARG A 114 10.04 10.76 -0.95
N GLU A 115 9.80 11.12 0.32
CA GLU A 115 10.86 11.39 1.30
C GLU A 115 11.64 10.13 1.71
N LEU A 116 10.96 8.97 1.69
CA LEU A 116 11.58 7.68 2.01
C LEU A 116 12.22 6.99 0.80
N LEU A 117 11.98 7.48 -0.41
CA LEU A 117 12.52 6.89 -1.63
C LEU A 117 13.93 7.41 -1.90
N LYS A 118 14.87 6.55 -2.26
CA LYS A 118 16.18 6.95 -2.79
C LYS A 118 16.02 7.75 -4.09
N SER A 119 17.00 8.55 -4.45
CA SER A 119 16.98 9.37 -5.67
C SER A 119 16.82 8.55 -6.96
N ASP A 120 17.33 7.34 -6.97
CA ASP A 120 17.20 6.34 -8.06
C ASP A 120 16.18 5.25 -7.72
N GLY A 121 15.45 5.37 -6.61
CA GLY A 121 14.46 4.41 -6.14
C GLY A 121 13.18 4.42 -6.97
N GLU A 122 12.40 3.36 -6.85
CA GLU A 122 11.13 3.16 -7.55
C GLU A 122 9.97 3.00 -6.55
N ALA A 123 8.88 3.74 -6.74
CA ALA A 123 7.64 3.54 -6.00
C ALA A 123 6.55 2.97 -6.92
N MET A 124 5.96 1.85 -6.51
CA MET A 124 4.83 1.23 -7.21
C MET A 124 3.54 1.52 -6.46
N ILE A 125 2.73 2.45 -6.99
CA ILE A 125 1.45 2.86 -6.41
C ILE A 125 0.32 2.19 -7.20
N VAL A 126 -0.48 1.38 -6.52
CA VAL A 126 -1.53 0.58 -7.17
C VAL A 126 -2.86 0.78 -6.47
N ASN A 127 -3.91 1.01 -7.23
CA ASN A 127 -5.26 1.08 -6.70
C ASN A 127 -6.20 0.21 -7.53
N GLN A 128 -7.05 -0.53 -6.85
CA GLN A 128 -8.21 -1.13 -7.50
C GLN A 128 -9.27 -0.06 -7.71
N TYR A 129 -9.74 0.02 -8.97
CA TYR A 129 -10.83 0.92 -9.23
C TYR A 129 -11.87 0.32 -10.15
N LYS A 130 -12.73 0.21 -10.60
CA LYS A 130 -13.68 -0.42 -11.56
C LYS A 130 -13.63 -1.95 -11.54
N SER A 131 -14.14 -2.57 -10.50
CA SER A 131 -14.56 -3.97 -10.57
C SER A 131 -16.03 -4.10 -10.19
N SER A 132 -16.67 -5.18 -10.62
CA SER A 132 -18.07 -5.48 -10.26
C SER A 132 -18.29 -5.56 -8.75
N TYR A 133 -17.25 -5.91 -8.00
CA TYR A 133 -17.29 -5.94 -6.53
C TYR A 133 -17.58 -4.58 -5.92
N PHE A 134 -17.15 -3.48 -6.54
CA PHE A 134 -17.30 -2.12 -6.01
C PHE A 134 -18.64 -1.45 -6.37
N LYS A 135 -19.41 -2.00 -7.32
CA LYS A 135 -20.71 -1.41 -7.74
C LYS A 135 -21.67 -1.19 -6.59
N LYS A 136 -21.68 -2.08 -5.59
CA LYS A 136 -22.53 -1.92 -4.39
C LYS A 136 -22.22 -0.67 -3.57
N TYR A 137 -21.00 -0.14 -3.65
CA TYR A 137 -20.60 1.05 -2.90
C TYR A 137 -21.03 2.35 -3.57
N GLU A 138 -21.36 2.31 -4.86
CA GLU A 138 -21.87 3.46 -5.62
C GLU A 138 -23.26 3.91 -5.14
N SER A 139 -23.98 3.07 -4.38
CA SER A 139 -25.22 3.45 -3.67
C SER A 139 -24.96 4.27 -2.40
N GLY A 140 -23.73 4.45 -1.99
CA GLY A 140 -23.35 5.24 -0.82
C GLY A 140 -23.31 6.75 -1.11
N ILE A 141 -22.90 7.52 -0.11
CA ILE A 141 -22.77 8.99 -0.23
C ILE A 141 -21.48 9.29 -1.01
N LYS A 142 -21.59 10.04 -2.10
CA LYS A 142 -20.43 10.49 -2.89
C LYS A 142 -19.51 11.36 -2.01
N HIS A 143 -18.25 11.02 -1.96
CA HIS A 143 -17.24 11.73 -1.18
C HIS A 143 -15.87 11.62 -1.84
N LEU A 144 -15.17 12.74 -1.99
CA LEU A 144 -13.86 12.85 -2.62
C LEU A 144 -13.83 12.12 -3.99
N HIS A 145 -13.00 11.11 -4.15
CA HIS A 145 -12.88 10.31 -5.38
C HIS A 145 -13.73 9.03 -5.35
N GLY A 146 -14.68 8.90 -4.43
CA GLY A 146 -15.45 7.65 -4.27
C GLY A 146 -16.71 7.81 -3.45
N TYR A 147 -16.98 6.82 -2.63
CA TYR A 147 -18.23 6.72 -1.87
C TYR A 147 -18.00 6.29 -0.42
N ILE A 148 -18.75 6.89 0.50
CA ILE A 148 -18.91 6.40 1.86
C ILE A 148 -20.15 5.50 1.87
N TYR A 149 -19.91 4.22 2.07
CA TYR A 149 -20.97 3.22 2.21
C TYR A 149 -21.14 2.86 3.67
N GLN A 150 -22.37 2.97 4.14
CA GLN A 150 -22.74 2.67 5.53
C GLN A 150 -23.72 1.52 5.55
N ASN A 151 -23.50 0.56 6.42
CA ASN A 151 -24.47 -0.44 6.82
C ASN A 151 -24.79 -0.30 8.31
N SER A 152 -25.64 -1.17 8.84
CA SER A 152 -26.10 -1.12 10.25
C SER A 152 -24.95 -1.22 11.29
N ARG A 153 -23.75 -1.65 10.90
CA ARG A 153 -22.64 -1.90 11.83
C ARG A 153 -21.40 -1.06 11.55
N ASN A 154 -21.14 -0.70 10.28
CA ASN A 154 -19.87 -0.07 9.87
C ASN A 154 -20.09 0.94 8.76
N ALA A 155 -19.25 1.97 8.74
CA ALA A 155 -19.04 2.83 7.59
C ALA A 155 -17.70 2.49 6.94
N SER A 156 -17.64 2.48 5.61
CA SER A 156 -16.43 2.21 4.84
C SER A 156 -16.33 3.20 3.70
N TYR A 157 -15.14 3.68 3.43
CA TYR A 157 -14.86 4.51 2.27
C TYR A 157 -14.22 3.66 1.16
N TYR A 158 -14.64 3.93 -0.08
CA TYR A 158 -14.06 3.34 -1.29
C TYR A 158 -13.76 4.43 -2.29
N GLY A 159 -12.49 4.73 -2.44
CA GLY A 159 -11.95 5.64 -3.45
C GLY A 159 -11.81 4.94 -4.79
N LEU A 160 -12.30 5.57 -5.83
CA LEU A 160 -12.16 5.15 -7.23
C LEU A 160 -11.12 6.04 -7.90
N LEU A 161 -9.86 5.90 -7.45
CA LEU A 161 -8.75 6.66 -8.02
C LEU A 161 -8.29 6.00 -9.31
N ASP A 162 -8.59 6.65 -10.42
CA ASP A 162 -8.11 6.23 -11.73
C ASP A 162 -6.64 6.65 -11.96
N GLU A 163 -6.10 6.24 -13.09
CA GLU A 163 -4.72 6.51 -13.49
C GLU A 163 -4.41 8.01 -13.50
N ASN A 164 -5.29 8.83 -14.05
CA ASN A 164 -5.08 10.28 -14.14
C ASN A 164 -5.05 10.92 -12.76
N THR A 165 -6.01 10.59 -11.90
CA THR A 165 -6.09 11.11 -10.53
C THR A 165 -4.84 10.76 -9.72
N VAL A 166 -4.35 9.52 -9.80
CA VAL A 166 -3.13 9.10 -9.10
C VAL A 166 -1.91 9.81 -9.67
N SER A 167 -1.84 9.95 -10.99
CA SER A 167 -0.74 10.66 -11.67
C SER A 167 -0.66 12.12 -11.25
N GLU A 168 -1.79 12.82 -11.24
CA GLU A 168 -1.85 14.23 -10.79
C GLU A 168 -1.35 14.37 -9.34
N ILE A 169 -1.83 13.51 -8.42
CA ILE A 169 -1.40 13.53 -7.02
C ILE A 169 0.11 13.29 -6.89
N CYS A 170 0.66 12.36 -7.68
CA CYS A 170 2.11 12.08 -7.68
C CYS A 170 2.91 13.28 -8.19
N LEU A 171 2.51 13.88 -9.29
CA LEU A 171 3.17 15.06 -9.87
C LEU A 171 3.11 16.27 -8.94
N ASP A 172 1.96 16.54 -8.31
CA ASP A 172 1.80 17.59 -7.30
C ASP A 172 2.78 17.42 -6.13
N ASN A 173 3.13 16.18 -5.81
CA ASN A 173 4.10 15.84 -4.77
C ASN A 173 5.52 15.65 -5.29
N LYS A 174 5.82 16.06 -6.54
CA LYS A 174 7.16 16.01 -7.16
C LYS A 174 7.71 14.58 -7.32
N LEU A 175 6.84 13.59 -7.48
CA LEU A 175 7.21 12.26 -7.93
C LEU A 175 7.16 12.21 -9.46
N ALA A 176 8.27 11.85 -10.09
CA ALA A 176 8.32 11.62 -11.53
C ALA A 176 7.60 10.32 -11.88
N ILE A 177 6.75 10.36 -12.90
CA ILE A 177 6.05 9.17 -13.38
C ILE A 177 6.90 8.51 -14.46
N ILE A 178 7.41 7.32 -14.18
CA ILE A 178 8.19 6.54 -15.14
C ILE A 178 7.26 5.78 -16.07
N LYS A 179 6.17 5.23 -15.52
CA LYS A 179 5.19 4.43 -16.26
C LYS A 179 3.86 4.44 -15.52
N SER A 180 2.78 4.54 -16.27
CA SER A 180 1.42 4.33 -15.78
C SER A 180 0.67 3.37 -16.69
N TRP A 181 -0.28 2.64 -16.12
CA TRP A 181 -1.15 1.74 -16.86
C TRP A 181 -2.42 1.42 -16.07
N SER A 182 -3.50 1.14 -16.80
CA SER A 182 -4.70 0.55 -16.24
C SER A 182 -4.95 -0.81 -16.89
N LYS A 183 -5.43 -1.77 -16.10
CA LYS A 183 -5.82 -3.08 -16.58
C LYS A 183 -7.27 -3.33 -16.15
N ALA A 184 -8.13 -3.62 -17.12
CA ALA A 184 -9.47 -4.12 -16.82
C ALA A 184 -9.37 -5.44 -16.04
N GLY A 185 -10.10 -5.54 -14.94
CA GLY A 185 -10.19 -6.74 -14.12
C GLY A 185 -11.16 -7.75 -14.69
#